data_a4229c301b3dc2bdf1db2de8d2b91698
#
_entry.id   a4229c301b3dc2bdf1db2de8d2b91698
#
_cell.length_a   1.000
_cell.length_b   1.000
_cell.length_c   1.000
_cell.angle_alpha   90.00
_cell.angle_beta   90.00
_cell.angle_gamma   90.00
#
_symmetry.space_group_name_H-M   'P 1'
#
loop_
_entity.id
_entity.type
_entity.pdbx_description
1 polymer ?
#
loop_
_entity_poly.entity_id
_entity_poly.type
_entity_poly.pdbx_seq_one_letter_code
_entity_poly.pdbx_strand_id
1 'polypeptide(L)'
;ADMLNIARGHLQLRRAAGEKTRWADYRQRFPNLTEPIGEWLESKKSGAANSQPLSAKTGEVPDLPIDSVVDDFHLLKLLGQGAFARVYLSKQLSMQRLVALKVSSQGSDEPQALSQLDHANIVRVYDQRELAQPPAILLYMQYVAGGTLADCIMQVRDMPINSRSGAQLLASIDQSLLRANQSIPEQSPTRKLLSTMDWPRVVAWLGIQLAQGLGYAAGKGVLHRDVKPANILVSSDGIPKLADFN
;
A
#
# COMPACT_ATOMS: atom_id res chain seq x y z
N ALA A 1 -9.86 8.47 22.07
CA ALA A 1 -9.16 7.20 21.73
C ALA A 1 -8.08 7.41 20.66
N ASP A 2 -8.32 8.29 19.70
CA ASP A 2 -7.48 8.37 18.49
C ASP A 2 -6.13 9.04 18.68
N MET A 3 -6.05 10.09 19.49
CA MET A 3 -4.79 10.80 19.76
C MET A 3 -3.75 9.94 20.50
N LEU A 4 -4.19 9.04 21.36
CA LEU A 4 -3.30 8.13 22.08
C LEU A 4 -2.69 7.08 21.14
N ASN A 5 -3.47 6.55 20.21
CA ASN A 5 -3.00 5.60 19.20
C ASN A 5 -2.03 6.24 18.21
N ILE A 6 -2.26 7.50 17.81
CA ILE A 6 -1.35 8.28 16.99
C ILE A 6 -0.01 8.50 17.71
N ALA A 7 -0.05 8.88 18.99
CA ALA A 7 1.15 9.09 19.78
C ALA A 7 1.94 7.79 20.01
N ARG A 8 1.24 6.65 20.21
CA ARG A 8 1.85 5.30 20.31
C ARG A 8 2.53 4.89 19.00
N GLY A 9 1.86 5.07 17.87
CA GLY A 9 2.42 4.78 16.54
C GLY A 9 3.66 5.61 16.23
N HIS A 10 3.60 6.91 16.50
CA HIS A 10 4.74 7.82 16.31
C HIS A 10 5.94 7.45 17.20
N LEU A 11 5.70 7.05 18.46
CA LEU A 11 6.75 6.59 19.38
C LEU A 11 7.42 5.29 18.88
N GLN A 12 6.64 4.37 18.32
CA GLN A 12 7.17 3.13 17.75
C GLN A 12 8.07 3.41 16.53
N LEU A 13 7.62 4.29 15.61
CA LEU A 13 8.39 4.67 14.43
C LEU A 13 9.73 5.31 14.78
N ARG A 14 9.76 6.24 15.75
CA ARG A 14 10.99 6.89 16.18
C ARG A 14 11.97 5.93 16.86
N ARG A 15 11.47 4.96 17.63
CA ARG A 15 12.30 3.90 18.22
C ARG A 15 12.85 2.94 17.18
N ALA A 16 12.05 2.57 16.19
CA ALA A 16 12.50 1.76 15.05
C ALA A 16 13.59 2.48 14.24
N ALA A 17 13.54 3.82 14.17
CA ALA A 17 14.58 4.65 13.59
C ALA A 17 15.83 4.85 14.47
N GLY A 18 15.91 4.18 15.65
CA GLY A 18 17.04 4.28 16.56
C GLY A 18 17.06 5.54 17.45
N GLU A 19 16.00 6.34 17.46
CA GLU A 19 15.93 7.55 18.25
C GLU A 19 15.63 7.23 19.73
N LYS A 20 16.44 7.78 20.65
CA LYS A 20 16.21 7.72 22.11
C LYS A 20 15.11 8.71 22.50
N THR A 21 13.85 8.33 22.32
CA THR A 21 12.70 9.15 22.73
C THR A 21 12.27 8.83 24.15
N ARG A 22 12.12 9.87 24.99
CA ARG A 22 11.61 9.75 26.36
C ARG A 22 10.12 10.08 26.38
N TRP A 23 9.36 9.37 27.22
CA TRP A 23 7.93 9.64 27.40
C TRP A 23 7.66 11.08 27.89
N ALA A 24 8.57 11.66 28.65
CA ALA A 24 8.49 13.05 29.11
C ALA A 24 8.33 14.04 27.95
N ASP A 25 8.97 13.79 26.81
CA ASP A 25 8.92 14.66 25.62
C ASP A 25 7.52 14.67 24.98
N TYR A 26 6.80 13.54 25.08
CA TYR A 26 5.42 13.42 24.59
C TYR A 26 4.41 14.04 25.52
N ARG A 27 4.62 13.93 26.84
CA ARG A 27 3.74 14.51 27.85
C ARG A 27 3.73 16.04 27.76
N GLN A 28 4.86 16.65 27.45
CA GLN A 28 4.98 18.08 27.26
C GLN A 28 4.25 18.54 25.98
N ARG A 29 4.29 17.75 24.92
CA ARG A 29 3.71 18.06 23.62
C ARG A 29 2.20 17.74 23.53
N PHE A 30 1.72 16.82 24.35
CA PHE A 30 0.33 16.34 24.37
C PHE A 30 -0.20 16.24 25.80
N PRO A 31 -0.44 17.36 26.50
CA PRO A 31 -0.77 17.38 27.93
C PRO A 31 -2.10 16.71 28.28
N ASN A 32 -3.01 16.52 27.31
CA ASN A 32 -4.33 15.91 27.50
C ASN A 32 -4.36 14.38 27.29
N LEU A 33 -3.20 13.74 27.09
CA LEU A 33 -3.13 12.27 27.04
C LEU A 33 -3.17 11.71 28.46
N THR A 34 -4.35 11.33 28.90
CA THR A 34 -4.64 10.92 30.30
C THR A 34 -4.22 9.48 30.63
N GLU A 35 -3.97 8.62 29.65
CA GLU A 35 -3.45 7.27 29.91
C GLU A 35 -1.94 7.20 29.83
N PRO A 36 -1.27 6.53 30.78
CA PRO A 36 0.17 6.39 30.77
C PRO A 36 0.61 5.44 29.66
N ILE A 37 1.18 6.00 28.59
CA ILE A 37 1.92 5.19 27.59
C ILE A 37 3.06 4.41 28.29
N GLY A 38 3.47 4.84 29.47
CA GLY A 38 4.43 4.14 30.34
C GLY A 38 3.98 2.72 30.69
N GLU A 39 2.75 2.54 31.15
CA GLU A 39 2.19 1.23 31.50
C GLU A 39 2.13 0.29 30.31
N TRP A 40 1.80 0.81 29.11
CA TRP A 40 1.83 0.03 27.88
C TRP A 40 3.25 -0.39 27.47
N LEU A 41 4.25 0.44 27.75
CA LEU A 41 5.66 0.11 27.50
C LEU A 41 6.21 -0.92 28.50
N GLU A 42 5.71 -0.91 29.73
CA GLU A 42 6.08 -1.88 30.78
C GLU A 42 5.33 -3.21 30.58
N SER A 43 4.06 -3.19 30.17
CA SER A 43 3.30 -4.40 29.84
C SER A 43 3.93 -5.19 28.67
N LYS A 44 4.58 -4.52 27.72
CA LYS A 44 5.36 -5.21 26.68
C LYS A 44 6.70 -5.75 27.16
N LYS A 45 7.27 -5.23 28.25
CA LYS A 45 8.49 -5.79 28.86
C LYS A 45 8.19 -7.02 29.70
N SER A 46 7.05 -7.06 30.39
CA SER A 46 6.62 -8.22 31.20
C SER A 46 5.92 -9.32 30.39
N GLY A 47 5.37 -9.00 29.21
CA GLY A 47 4.75 -9.99 28.31
C GLY A 47 5.72 -10.84 27.51
N ALA A 48 7.03 -10.59 27.60
CA ALA A 48 8.06 -11.37 26.89
C ALA A 48 8.43 -12.71 27.56
N ALA A 49 7.79 -13.07 28.70
CA ALA A 49 8.21 -14.23 29.48
C ALA A 49 7.23 -15.42 29.52
N ASN A 50 6.08 -15.40 28.85
CA ASN A 50 5.19 -16.58 28.83
C ASN A 50 4.19 -16.65 27.66
N SER A 51 4.59 -16.26 26.47
CA SER A 51 3.97 -16.76 25.26
C SER A 51 4.94 -17.78 24.65
N GLN A 52 4.68 -19.07 24.88
CA GLN A 52 5.18 -20.10 23.97
C GLN A 52 4.86 -19.60 22.56
N PRO A 53 5.82 -19.55 21.64
CA PRO A 53 5.49 -19.32 20.26
C PRO A 53 4.62 -20.50 19.87
N LEU A 54 3.33 -20.27 19.60
CA LEU A 54 2.63 -21.09 18.65
C LEU A 54 3.57 -21.13 17.46
N SER A 55 4.18 -22.29 17.22
CA SER A 55 4.97 -22.57 16.04
C SER A 55 4.01 -22.56 14.85
N ALA A 56 3.58 -21.37 14.45
CA ALA A 56 3.15 -21.14 13.10
C ALA A 56 4.39 -21.44 12.26
N LYS A 57 4.42 -22.60 11.63
CA LYS A 57 5.33 -22.89 10.54
C LYS A 57 5.11 -21.73 9.57
N THR A 58 6.00 -20.75 9.57
CA THR A 58 6.09 -19.73 8.53
C THR A 58 6.38 -20.48 7.25
N GLY A 59 5.31 -20.88 6.55
CA GLY A 59 5.43 -21.52 5.25
C GLY A 59 6.13 -20.50 4.33
N GLU A 60 7.16 -20.95 3.67
CA GLU A 60 7.85 -20.15 2.66
C GLU A 60 6.83 -19.77 1.58
N VAL A 61 6.80 -18.47 1.20
CA VAL A 61 5.91 -18.01 0.13
C VAL A 61 6.30 -18.71 -1.16
N PRO A 62 5.39 -19.46 -1.80
CA PRO A 62 5.76 -20.25 -2.98
C PRO A 62 6.28 -19.34 -4.10
N ASP A 63 7.35 -19.79 -4.72
CA ASP A 63 7.89 -19.19 -5.94
C ASP A 63 7.20 -19.84 -7.14
N LEU A 64 6.27 -19.12 -7.72
CA LEU A 64 5.50 -19.61 -8.86
C LEU A 64 6.19 -19.18 -10.16
N PRO A 65 6.46 -20.12 -11.08
CA PRO A 65 7.16 -19.79 -12.33
C PRO A 65 6.38 -18.81 -13.18
N ILE A 66 7.08 -17.85 -13.79
CA ILE A 66 6.50 -16.98 -14.82
C ILE A 66 6.09 -17.87 -16.02
N ASP A 67 5.08 -17.43 -16.76
CA ASP A 67 4.42 -18.15 -17.86
C ASP A 67 3.65 -19.42 -17.45
N SER A 68 3.60 -19.74 -16.14
CA SER A 68 2.74 -20.82 -15.65
C SER A 68 1.30 -20.37 -15.44
N VAL A 69 0.40 -21.35 -15.43
CA VAL A 69 -1.01 -21.16 -15.07
C VAL A 69 -1.24 -21.72 -13.68
N VAL A 70 -1.75 -20.88 -12.79
CA VAL A 70 -2.07 -21.23 -11.41
C VAL A 70 -3.54 -20.90 -11.19
N ASP A 71 -4.37 -21.92 -10.93
CA ASP A 71 -5.83 -21.78 -10.91
C ASP A 71 -6.33 -21.13 -12.22
N ASP A 72 -7.01 -20.00 -12.14
CA ASP A 72 -7.54 -19.21 -13.26
C ASP A 72 -6.58 -18.11 -13.76
N PHE A 73 -5.31 -18.14 -13.32
CA PHE A 73 -4.37 -17.03 -13.54
C PHE A 73 -3.13 -17.47 -14.32
N HIS A 74 -2.89 -16.88 -15.49
CA HIS A 74 -1.63 -17.00 -16.22
C HIS A 74 -0.67 -15.93 -15.71
N LEU A 75 0.45 -16.34 -15.12
CA LEU A 75 1.45 -15.46 -14.52
C LEU A 75 2.34 -14.84 -15.59
N LEU A 76 2.31 -13.52 -15.73
CA LEU A 76 3.02 -12.81 -16.80
C LEU A 76 4.35 -12.21 -16.34
N LYS A 77 4.39 -11.68 -15.10
CA LYS A 77 5.56 -10.96 -14.57
C LYS A 77 5.48 -10.84 -13.06
N LEU A 78 6.62 -10.91 -12.38
CA LEU A 78 6.72 -10.54 -10.97
C LEU A 78 6.73 -9.00 -10.87
N LEU A 79 5.76 -8.44 -10.11
CA LEU A 79 5.64 -7.00 -9.85
C LEU A 79 6.37 -6.58 -8.57
N GLY A 80 6.39 -7.46 -7.57
CA GLY A 80 7.02 -7.19 -6.30
C GLY A 80 7.17 -8.43 -5.44
N GLN A 81 8.16 -8.41 -4.54
CA GLN A 81 8.43 -9.49 -3.60
C GLN A 81 8.71 -8.89 -2.23
N GLY A 82 7.97 -9.35 -1.23
CA GLY A 82 8.16 -9.04 0.18
C GLY A 82 8.51 -10.30 0.98
N ALA A 83 8.68 -10.13 2.30
CA ALA A 83 8.98 -11.24 3.20
C ALA A 83 7.83 -12.26 3.31
N PHE A 84 6.58 -11.80 3.15
CA PHE A 84 5.38 -12.61 3.41
C PHE A 84 4.48 -12.79 2.19
N ALA A 85 4.79 -12.14 1.06
CA ALA A 85 3.99 -12.24 -0.15
C ALA A 85 4.81 -11.91 -1.40
N ARG A 86 4.36 -12.47 -2.53
CA ARG A 86 4.79 -12.08 -3.89
C ARG A 86 3.60 -11.55 -4.67
N VAL A 87 3.80 -10.53 -5.47
CA VAL A 87 2.75 -9.94 -6.31
C VAL A 87 3.12 -10.14 -7.77
N TYR A 88 2.24 -10.76 -8.52
CA TYR A 88 2.42 -11.02 -9.94
C TYR A 88 1.43 -10.20 -10.78
N LEU A 89 1.87 -9.70 -11.92
CA LEU A 89 0.97 -9.36 -13.01
C LEU A 89 0.47 -10.66 -13.61
N SER A 90 -0.83 -10.84 -13.68
CA SER A 90 -1.44 -12.05 -14.19
C SER A 90 -2.60 -11.74 -15.12
N LYS A 91 -2.86 -12.64 -16.06
CA LYS A 91 -4.07 -12.61 -16.86
C LYS A 91 -5.09 -13.59 -16.28
N GLN A 92 -6.20 -13.08 -15.80
CA GLN A 92 -7.34 -13.92 -15.42
C GLN A 92 -7.97 -14.52 -16.66
N LEU A 93 -7.92 -15.84 -16.79
CA LEU A 93 -8.29 -16.55 -18.03
C LEU A 93 -9.80 -16.54 -18.29
N SER A 94 -10.61 -16.74 -17.24
CA SER A 94 -12.08 -16.73 -17.33
C SER A 94 -12.64 -15.38 -17.76
N MET A 95 -12.02 -14.27 -17.29
CA MET A 95 -12.49 -12.89 -17.54
C MET A 95 -11.66 -12.15 -18.60
N GLN A 96 -10.60 -12.77 -19.13
CA GLN A 96 -9.68 -12.19 -20.14
C GLN A 96 -9.14 -10.80 -19.75
N ARG A 97 -8.86 -10.57 -18.47
CA ARG A 97 -8.38 -9.27 -17.95
C ARG A 97 -7.05 -9.39 -17.20
N LEU A 98 -6.31 -8.28 -17.14
CA LEU A 98 -5.12 -8.18 -16.30
C LEU A 98 -5.51 -7.91 -14.85
N VAL A 99 -4.84 -8.59 -13.94
CA VAL A 99 -5.00 -8.46 -12.48
C VAL A 99 -3.64 -8.44 -11.81
N ALA A 100 -3.54 -7.82 -10.63
CA ALA A 100 -2.44 -8.05 -9.71
C ALA A 100 -2.82 -9.23 -8.79
N LEU A 101 -1.99 -10.28 -8.77
CA LEU A 101 -2.18 -11.48 -7.97
C LEU A 101 -1.17 -11.50 -6.83
N LYS A 102 -1.61 -11.27 -5.61
CA LYS A 102 -0.80 -11.39 -4.39
C LYS A 102 -0.88 -12.82 -3.88
N VAL A 103 0.27 -13.47 -3.79
CA VAL A 103 0.44 -14.84 -3.31
C VAL A 103 1.09 -14.79 -1.93
N SER A 104 0.46 -15.36 -0.92
CA SER A 104 0.96 -15.42 0.46
C SER A 104 0.82 -16.82 1.04
N SER A 105 1.67 -17.16 2.03
CA SER A 105 1.60 -18.46 2.72
C SER A 105 0.55 -18.53 3.82
N GLN A 106 0.01 -17.38 4.24
CA GLN A 106 -0.98 -17.27 5.30
C GLN A 106 -2.11 -16.36 4.86
N GLY A 107 -3.35 -16.73 5.23
CA GLY A 107 -4.51 -15.87 5.11
C GLY A 107 -4.48 -14.79 6.19
N SER A 108 -4.99 -13.61 5.87
CA SER A 108 -5.36 -12.58 6.83
C SER A 108 -6.88 -12.39 6.76
N ASP A 109 -7.50 -11.91 7.83
CA ASP A 109 -8.93 -11.57 7.84
C ASP A 109 -9.26 -10.31 6.98
N GLU A 110 -8.23 -9.71 6.40
CA GLU A 110 -8.30 -8.47 5.62
C GLU A 110 -9.11 -8.56 4.32
N PRO A 111 -9.07 -9.66 3.54
CA PRO A 111 -9.74 -9.70 2.24
C PRO A 111 -11.24 -9.46 2.31
N GLN A 112 -11.92 -9.92 3.37
CA GLN A 112 -13.36 -9.71 3.53
C GLN A 112 -13.70 -8.23 3.75
N ALA A 113 -12.90 -7.52 4.55
CA ALA A 113 -13.08 -6.09 4.77
C ALA A 113 -12.73 -5.29 3.51
N LEU A 114 -11.65 -5.67 2.81
CA LEU A 114 -11.18 -4.98 1.59
C LEU A 114 -12.11 -5.18 0.40
N SER A 115 -12.75 -6.35 0.26
CA SER A 115 -13.70 -6.61 -0.83
C SER A 115 -14.94 -5.69 -0.79
N GLN A 116 -15.25 -5.11 0.38
CA GLN A 116 -16.34 -4.15 0.57
C GLN A 116 -15.95 -2.71 0.24
N LEU A 117 -14.66 -2.44 0.00
CA LEU A 117 -14.16 -1.10 -0.33
C LEU A 117 -14.24 -0.86 -1.84
N ASP A 118 -15.17 -0.02 -2.26
CA ASP A 118 -15.28 0.46 -3.65
C ASP A 118 -15.13 1.99 -3.68
N HIS A 119 -13.93 2.47 -3.95
CA HIS A 119 -13.61 3.90 -3.99
C HIS A 119 -12.53 4.18 -5.04
N ALA A 120 -12.61 5.34 -5.71
CA ALA A 120 -11.69 5.71 -6.77
C ALA A 120 -10.22 5.71 -6.34
N ASN A 121 -9.94 6.05 -5.07
CA ASN A 121 -8.60 6.14 -4.50
C ASN A 121 -8.19 4.92 -3.67
N ILE A 122 -8.86 3.79 -3.86
CA ILE A 122 -8.49 2.49 -3.24
C ILE A 122 -8.34 1.47 -4.36
N VAL A 123 -7.34 0.61 -4.28
CA VAL A 123 -7.20 -0.53 -5.18
C VAL A 123 -8.32 -1.51 -4.91
N ARG A 124 -9.11 -1.81 -5.93
CA ARG A 124 -10.24 -2.75 -5.80
C ARG A 124 -9.73 -4.17 -5.65
N VAL A 125 -10.08 -4.82 -4.56
CA VAL A 125 -9.93 -6.27 -4.38
C VAL A 125 -11.12 -6.95 -5.05
N TYR A 126 -10.85 -7.98 -5.84
CA TYR A 126 -11.92 -8.72 -6.52
C TYR A 126 -12.37 -9.92 -5.71
N ASP A 127 -11.42 -10.75 -5.25
CA ASP A 127 -11.71 -11.94 -4.49
C ASP A 127 -10.43 -12.58 -3.95
N GLN A 128 -10.58 -13.62 -3.13
CA GLN A 128 -9.50 -14.45 -2.59
C GLN A 128 -9.78 -15.92 -2.87
N ARG A 129 -8.73 -16.69 -3.15
CA ARG A 129 -8.79 -18.14 -3.33
C ARG A 129 -7.70 -18.85 -2.56
N GLU A 130 -7.96 -20.06 -2.16
CA GLU A 130 -6.96 -20.94 -1.55
C GLU A 130 -6.40 -21.90 -2.60
N LEU A 131 -5.08 -21.98 -2.66
CA LEU A 131 -4.36 -22.94 -3.47
C LEU A 131 -3.93 -24.11 -2.57
N ALA A 132 -4.25 -25.34 -2.96
CA ALA A 132 -3.93 -26.53 -2.16
C ALA A 132 -2.46 -26.97 -2.33
N GLN A 133 -1.91 -26.80 -3.56
CA GLN A 133 -0.55 -27.24 -3.89
C GLN A 133 0.12 -26.27 -4.89
N PRO A 134 1.20 -25.57 -4.48
CA PRO A 134 1.67 -25.46 -3.09
C PRO A 134 0.66 -24.68 -2.23
N PRO A 135 0.57 -24.94 -0.90
CA PRO A 135 -0.40 -24.24 -0.05
C PRO A 135 -0.14 -22.75 -0.08
N ALA A 136 -1.12 -21.97 -0.53
CA ALA A 136 -1.02 -20.52 -0.64
C ALA A 136 -2.40 -19.86 -0.70
N ILE A 137 -2.43 -18.58 -0.35
CA ILE A 137 -3.58 -17.71 -0.53
C ILE A 137 -3.33 -16.83 -1.75
N LEU A 138 -4.26 -16.83 -2.66
CA LEU A 138 -4.30 -16.02 -3.87
C LEU A 138 -5.28 -14.88 -3.68
N LEU A 139 -4.80 -13.65 -3.43
CA LEU A 139 -5.62 -12.45 -3.41
C LEU A 139 -5.46 -11.73 -4.75
N TYR A 140 -6.53 -11.61 -5.52
CA TYR A 140 -6.45 -10.91 -6.79
C TYR A 140 -7.23 -9.60 -6.79
N MET A 141 -6.60 -8.59 -7.39
CA MET A 141 -7.03 -7.22 -7.30
C MET A 141 -6.77 -6.46 -8.61
N GLN A 142 -7.30 -5.26 -8.68
CA GLN A 142 -7.09 -4.35 -9.79
C GLN A 142 -5.60 -4.16 -10.07
N TYR A 143 -5.18 -4.41 -11.30
CA TYR A 143 -3.86 -4.01 -11.78
C TYR A 143 -3.85 -2.51 -12.08
N VAL A 144 -2.87 -1.79 -11.54
CA VAL A 144 -2.68 -0.34 -11.71
C VAL A 144 -1.33 -0.12 -12.37
N ALA A 145 -1.33 0.31 -13.63
CA ALA A 145 -0.16 0.25 -14.51
C ALA A 145 0.83 1.42 -14.36
N GLY A 146 0.42 2.53 -13.76
CA GLY A 146 1.25 3.76 -13.69
C GLY A 146 2.38 3.73 -12.66
N GLY A 147 2.60 2.58 -11.98
CA GLY A 147 3.66 2.41 -10.99
C GLY A 147 3.26 2.87 -9.59
N THR A 148 4.24 2.96 -8.69
CA THR A 148 4.05 3.44 -7.32
C THR A 148 4.35 4.93 -7.20
N LEU A 149 3.78 5.58 -6.19
CA LEU A 149 4.16 6.96 -5.87
C LEU A 149 5.64 7.06 -5.43
N ALA A 150 6.21 5.98 -4.88
CA ALA A 150 7.64 5.91 -4.57
C ALA A 150 8.49 6.03 -5.84
N ASP A 151 8.12 5.33 -6.93
CA ASP A 151 8.80 5.42 -8.22
C ASP A 151 8.73 6.84 -8.79
N CYS A 152 7.55 7.48 -8.70
CA CYS A 152 7.36 8.87 -9.14
C CYS A 152 8.25 9.83 -8.32
N ILE A 153 8.31 9.67 -7.00
CA ILE A 153 9.15 10.50 -6.12
C ILE A 153 10.63 10.31 -6.46
N MET A 154 11.08 9.08 -6.70
CA MET A 154 12.48 8.80 -7.07
C MET A 154 12.90 9.53 -8.34
N GLN A 155 12.03 9.67 -9.33
CA GLN A 155 12.34 10.35 -10.58
C GLN A 155 12.43 11.87 -10.44
N VAL A 156 11.67 12.47 -9.51
CA VAL A 156 11.62 13.93 -9.36
C VAL A 156 12.49 14.45 -8.21
N ARG A 157 12.96 13.59 -7.29
CA ARG A 157 13.64 14.01 -6.05
C ARG A 157 14.93 14.78 -6.29
N ASP A 158 15.67 14.39 -7.33
CA ASP A 158 16.97 14.98 -7.65
C ASP A 158 16.86 16.21 -8.58
N MET A 159 15.62 16.54 -8.99
CA MET A 159 15.34 17.75 -9.76
C MET A 159 15.28 18.98 -8.84
N PRO A 160 15.71 20.17 -9.31
CA PRO A 160 15.46 21.42 -8.60
C PRO A 160 13.96 21.59 -8.31
N ILE A 161 13.62 22.10 -7.13
CA ILE A 161 12.21 22.18 -6.70
C ILE A 161 11.34 22.98 -7.67
N ASN A 162 11.90 24.03 -8.28
CA ASN A 162 11.21 24.89 -9.24
C ASN A 162 10.97 24.21 -10.60
N SER A 163 11.64 23.10 -10.89
CA SER A 163 11.44 22.32 -12.12
C SER A 163 10.44 21.18 -11.93
N ARG A 164 10.04 20.91 -10.70
CA ARG A 164 9.04 19.86 -10.40
C ARG A 164 7.64 20.39 -10.71
N SER A 165 6.85 19.57 -11.38
CA SER A 165 5.48 19.92 -11.78
C SER A 165 4.64 18.66 -12.00
N GLY A 166 3.36 18.83 -12.25
CA GLY A 166 2.48 17.72 -12.64
C GLY A 166 2.86 17.09 -13.97
N ALA A 167 3.48 17.84 -14.88
CA ALA A 167 4.03 17.28 -16.12
C ALA A 167 5.14 16.26 -15.83
N GLN A 168 6.00 16.50 -14.82
CA GLN A 168 7.05 15.55 -14.43
C GLN A 168 6.44 14.30 -13.74
N LEU A 169 5.40 14.46 -12.94
CA LEU A 169 4.64 13.33 -12.40
C LEU A 169 4.06 12.47 -13.53
N LEU A 170 3.43 13.09 -14.52
CA LEU A 170 2.86 12.40 -15.67
C LEU A 170 3.94 11.70 -16.51
N ALA A 171 5.08 12.31 -16.73
CA ALA A 171 6.20 11.68 -17.44
C ALA A 171 6.70 10.42 -16.72
N SER A 172 6.72 10.41 -15.39
CA SER A 172 7.04 9.23 -14.59
C SER A 172 6.01 8.10 -14.80
N ILE A 173 4.73 8.45 -14.78
CA ILE A 173 3.64 7.50 -15.05
C ILE A 173 3.76 6.93 -16.45
N ASP A 174 4.02 7.77 -17.45
CA ASP A 174 4.15 7.37 -18.86
C ASP A 174 5.29 6.38 -19.07
N GLN A 175 6.42 6.57 -18.40
CA GLN A 175 7.51 5.59 -18.43
C GLN A 175 7.09 4.23 -17.85
N SER A 176 6.29 4.23 -16.79
CA SER A 176 5.78 3.00 -16.18
C SER A 176 4.80 2.29 -17.11
N LEU A 177 3.90 3.04 -17.76
CA LEU A 177 2.95 2.52 -18.75
C LEU A 177 3.69 1.88 -19.95
N LEU A 178 4.68 2.58 -20.51
CA LEU A 178 5.47 2.07 -21.64
C LEU A 178 6.22 0.77 -21.27
N ARG A 179 6.81 0.69 -20.05
CA ARG A 179 7.46 -0.54 -19.54
C ARG A 179 6.47 -1.69 -19.35
N ALA A 180 5.19 -1.37 -19.16
CA ALA A 180 4.12 -2.34 -18.99
C ALA A 180 3.38 -2.66 -20.32
N ASN A 181 3.85 -2.15 -21.48
CA ASN A 181 3.16 -2.22 -22.76
C ASN A 181 1.71 -1.72 -22.69
N GLN A 182 1.46 -0.66 -21.93
CA GLN A 182 0.17 -0.02 -21.79
C GLN A 182 0.15 1.30 -22.59
N SER A 183 -1.01 1.63 -23.17
CA SER A 183 -1.20 2.90 -23.87
C SER A 183 -1.32 4.07 -22.90
N ILE A 184 -0.76 5.22 -23.30
CA ILE A 184 -0.93 6.47 -22.58
C ILE A 184 -2.31 7.05 -22.96
N PRO A 185 -3.17 7.40 -21.98
CA PRO A 185 -4.47 7.99 -22.26
C PRO A 185 -4.34 9.37 -22.91
N GLU A 186 -4.83 9.53 -24.14
CA GLU A 186 -4.75 10.80 -24.87
C GLU A 186 -5.74 11.84 -24.37
N GLN A 187 -6.96 11.40 -23.99
CA GLN A 187 -8.06 12.28 -23.59
C GLN A 187 -8.45 12.05 -22.12
N SER A 188 -7.58 12.41 -21.19
CA SER A 188 -7.85 12.34 -19.75
C SER A 188 -7.97 13.75 -19.15
N PRO A 189 -9.13 14.13 -18.62
CA PRO A 189 -9.31 15.41 -17.94
C PRO A 189 -8.36 15.56 -16.73
N THR A 190 -8.12 14.48 -15.99
CA THR A 190 -7.22 14.47 -14.84
C THR A 190 -5.77 14.73 -15.27
N ARG A 191 -5.31 14.09 -16.34
CA ARG A 191 -3.96 14.34 -16.88
C ARG A 191 -3.81 15.79 -17.34
N LYS A 192 -4.81 16.32 -18.04
CA LYS A 192 -4.84 17.73 -18.46
C LYS A 192 -4.77 18.67 -17.27
N LEU A 193 -5.52 18.38 -16.21
CA LEU A 193 -5.49 19.17 -14.98
C LEU A 193 -4.10 19.10 -14.32
N LEU A 194 -3.58 17.91 -14.11
CA LEU A 194 -2.25 17.68 -13.50
C LEU A 194 -1.14 18.38 -14.28
N SER A 195 -1.15 18.33 -15.62
CA SER A 195 -0.09 18.94 -16.44
C SER A 195 0.06 20.44 -16.23
N THR A 196 -0.98 21.14 -15.77
CA THR A 196 -0.96 22.58 -15.50
C THR A 196 -0.56 22.94 -14.06
N MET A 197 -0.41 21.96 -13.18
CA MET A 197 -0.11 22.18 -11.77
C MET A 197 1.38 22.34 -11.51
N ASP A 198 1.74 23.31 -10.66
CA ASP A 198 3.02 23.36 -9.98
C ASP A 198 3.13 22.24 -8.92
N TRP A 199 4.34 22.00 -8.44
CA TRP A 199 4.58 20.87 -7.51
C TRP A 199 3.78 20.97 -6.19
N PRO A 200 3.68 22.11 -5.50
CA PRO A 200 2.85 22.25 -4.32
C PRO A 200 1.38 21.88 -4.54
N ARG A 201 0.81 22.27 -5.69
CA ARG A 201 -0.57 21.91 -6.04
C ARG A 201 -0.73 20.43 -6.35
N VAL A 202 0.25 19.81 -7.02
CA VAL A 202 0.27 18.35 -7.23
C VAL A 202 0.25 17.61 -5.90
N VAL A 203 1.13 17.99 -4.97
CA VAL A 203 1.20 17.36 -3.64
C VAL A 203 -0.11 17.53 -2.86
N ALA A 204 -0.68 18.74 -2.87
CA ALA A 204 -1.96 19.01 -2.23
C ALA A 204 -3.10 18.19 -2.86
N TRP A 205 -3.14 18.10 -4.19
CA TRP A 205 -4.14 17.33 -4.92
C TRP A 205 -4.05 15.83 -4.58
N LEU A 206 -2.83 15.24 -4.63
CA LEU A 206 -2.60 13.85 -4.23
C LEU A 206 -3.04 13.62 -2.78
N GLY A 207 -2.69 14.53 -1.87
CA GLY A 207 -3.07 14.46 -0.46
C GLY A 207 -4.58 14.45 -0.26
N ILE A 208 -5.32 15.29 -0.97
CA ILE A 208 -6.80 15.33 -0.92
C ILE A 208 -7.39 14.00 -1.39
N GLN A 209 -6.92 13.47 -2.53
CA GLN A 209 -7.40 12.20 -3.07
C GLN A 209 -7.16 11.04 -2.08
N LEU A 210 -5.97 10.96 -1.49
CA LEU A 210 -5.64 9.93 -0.51
C LEU A 210 -6.45 10.08 0.79
N ALA A 211 -6.66 11.31 1.25
CA ALA A 211 -7.48 11.57 2.44
C ALA A 211 -8.94 11.13 2.24
N GLN A 212 -9.49 11.31 1.03
CA GLN A 212 -10.83 10.83 0.68
C GLN A 212 -10.91 9.30 0.75
N GLY A 213 -9.91 8.59 0.18
CA GLY A 213 -9.83 7.13 0.25
C GLY A 213 -9.70 6.62 1.69
N LEU A 214 -8.83 7.25 2.49
CA LEU A 214 -8.64 6.88 3.91
C LEU A 214 -9.89 7.16 4.73
N GLY A 215 -10.55 8.30 4.52
CA GLY A 215 -11.80 8.65 5.19
C GLY A 215 -12.93 7.68 4.86
N TYR A 216 -13.02 7.26 3.59
CA TYR A 216 -13.98 6.25 3.16
C TYR A 216 -13.74 4.90 3.84
N ALA A 217 -12.49 4.41 3.85
CA ALA A 217 -12.13 3.16 4.50
C ALA A 217 -12.40 3.20 6.00
N ALA A 218 -12.00 4.29 6.69
CA ALA A 218 -12.26 4.47 8.11
C ALA A 218 -13.75 4.49 8.45
N GLY A 219 -14.59 5.11 7.60
CA GLY A 219 -16.05 5.08 7.73
C GLY A 219 -16.65 3.68 7.58
N LYS A 220 -15.93 2.73 6.97
CA LYS A 220 -16.26 1.29 6.90
C LYS A 220 -15.59 0.45 8.01
N GLY A 221 -14.91 1.10 8.96
CA GLY A 221 -14.18 0.41 10.03
C GLY A 221 -12.83 -0.17 9.63
N VAL A 222 -12.34 0.13 8.42
CA VAL A 222 -11.07 -0.39 7.89
C VAL A 222 -9.99 0.68 8.01
N LEU A 223 -8.89 0.34 8.68
CA LEU A 223 -7.72 1.20 8.83
C LEU A 223 -6.58 0.68 7.96
N HIS A 224 -5.87 1.59 7.28
CA HIS A 224 -4.78 1.20 6.37
C HIS A 224 -3.50 0.74 7.10
N ARG A 225 -3.15 1.34 8.21
CA ARG A 225 -2.01 1.08 9.12
C ARG A 225 -0.60 1.18 8.52
N ASP A 226 -0.43 1.15 7.19
CA ASP A 226 0.88 1.23 6.53
C ASP A 226 0.86 2.19 5.31
N VAL A 227 0.41 3.44 5.52
CA VAL A 227 0.42 4.46 4.45
C VAL A 227 1.84 4.92 4.18
N LYS A 228 2.35 4.61 2.98
CA LYS A 228 3.67 5.02 2.49
C LYS A 228 3.67 5.08 0.96
N PRO A 229 4.59 5.83 0.33
CA PRO A 229 4.60 5.98 -1.13
C PRO A 229 4.67 4.66 -1.92
N ALA A 230 5.29 3.62 -1.36
CA ALA A 230 5.36 2.29 -1.98
C ALA A 230 3.99 1.58 -2.02
N ASN A 231 3.08 1.90 -1.09
CA ASN A 231 1.72 1.35 -0.99
C ASN A 231 0.66 2.26 -1.65
N ILE A 232 1.10 3.25 -2.41
CA ILE A 232 0.24 4.12 -3.21
C ILE A 232 0.55 3.88 -4.68
N LEU A 233 -0.38 3.28 -5.39
CA LEU A 233 -0.29 3.07 -6.82
C LEU A 233 -0.87 4.28 -7.56
N VAL A 234 -0.37 4.56 -8.76
CA VAL A 234 -0.89 5.67 -9.57
C VAL A 234 -1.47 5.11 -10.86
N SER A 235 -2.71 5.47 -11.17
CA SER A 235 -3.37 5.01 -12.40
C SER A 235 -2.76 5.69 -13.63
N SER A 236 -3.09 5.18 -14.82
CA SER A 236 -2.74 5.81 -16.09
C SER A 236 -3.21 7.27 -16.20
N ASP A 237 -4.29 7.62 -15.53
CA ASP A 237 -4.82 8.99 -15.47
C ASP A 237 -4.16 9.88 -14.42
N GLY A 238 -3.25 9.34 -13.62
CA GLY A 238 -2.60 10.06 -12.54
C GLY A 238 -3.34 10.00 -11.20
N ILE A 239 -4.43 9.23 -11.07
CA ILE A 239 -5.22 9.12 -9.84
C ILE A 239 -4.46 8.21 -8.85
N PRO A 240 -4.17 8.67 -7.62
CA PRO A 240 -3.52 7.83 -6.61
C PRO A 240 -4.53 6.85 -6.00
N LYS A 241 -4.07 5.62 -5.75
CA LYS A 241 -4.86 4.54 -5.17
C LYS A 241 -4.10 3.89 -4.02
N LEU A 242 -4.73 3.83 -2.85
CA LEU A 242 -4.23 3.10 -1.69
C LEU A 242 -4.26 1.60 -1.96
N ALA A 243 -3.16 0.92 -1.66
CA ALA A 243 -3.00 -0.52 -1.78
C ALA A 243 -2.39 -1.08 -0.49
N ASP A 244 -2.51 -2.40 -0.28
CA ASP A 244 -1.84 -3.10 0.82
C ASP A 244 -2.28 -2.60 2.20
N PHE A 245 -3.58 -2.64 2.47
CA PHE A 245 -4.14 -2.43 3.80
C PHE A 245 -3.72 -3.58 4.71
N ASN A 246 -3.32 -3.29 5.98
CA ASN A 246 -2.82 -4.29 6.95
C ASN A 246 -3.57 -4.22 8.29
#